data_bf9366a030c57cbe845295ed2958bd4a
#
_entry.id   bf9366a030c57cbe845295ed2958bd4a
#
_cell.length_a   1.000
_cell.length_b   1.000
_cell.length_c   1.000
_cell.angle_alpha   90.00
_cell.angle_beta   90.00
_cell.angle_gamma   90.00
#
_symmetry.space_group_name_H-M   'P 1'
#
loop_
_entity.id
_entity.type
_entity.pdbx_description
1 polymer ?
#
loop_
_entity_poly.entity_id
_entity_poly.type
_entity_poly.pdbx_seq_one_letter_code
_entity_poly.pdbx_strand_id
1 'polypeptide(L)'
;MSQNKQFLQFMHKTIIILLLILTVTSCKKSDSNEKDKIKTAHWLLGNWENNSVDGNLSETWKKVNDSTFNGQSYFIKAKDTLHFEIIQLKQKGEELFYVSTIKGQNNDKPITFKLTNTTEKQLVFINTKHDYPQKVSYTKITNDSLVIQISGIQQGKPSSERFSMKKSK
;
A
#
# COMPACT_ATOMS: atom_id res chain seq x y z
N MET A 1 29.91 31.29 -60.93
CA MET A 1 28.61 31.39 -60.19
C MET A 1 28.03 30.06 -59.81
N SER A 2 28.55 28.92 -60.23
CA SER A 2 28.02 27.55 -59.92
C SER A 2 28.48 26.97 -58.56
N GLN A 3 29.72 27.22 -58.18
CA GLN A 3 30.29 26.60 -56.95
C GLN A 3 29.67 27.10 -55.66
N ASN A 4 29.24 28.34 -55.54
CA ASN A 4 28.59 28.87 -54.34
C ASN A 4 27.21 28.29 -54.10
N LYS A 5 26.48 27.89 -55.14
CA LYS A 5 25.17 27.25 -54.97
C LYS A 5 25.28 25.80 -54.40
N GLN A 6 26.29 25.05 -54.82
CA GLN A 6 26.52 23.69 -54.32
C GLN A 6 26.99 23.69 -52.87
N PHE A 7 27.84 24.65 -52.48
CA PHE A 7 28.32 24.80 -51.12
C PHE A 7 27.17 25.20 -50.17
N LEU A 8 26.29 26.11 -50.59
CA LEU A 8 25.13 26.53 -49.81
C LEU A 8 24.11 25.42 -49.63
N GLN A 9 23.90 24.59 -50.66
CA GLN A 9 23.01 23.41 -50.58
C GLN A 9 23.58 22.31 -49.66
N PHE A 10 24.88 22.13 -49.64
CA PHE A 10 25.54 21.18 -48.73
C PHE A 10 25.44 21.64 -47.27
N MET A 11 25.66 22.92 -47.00
CA MET A 11 25.49 23.51 -45.67
C MET A 11 24.04 23.38 -45.16
N HIS A 12 23.03 23.62 -46.00
CA HIS A 12 21.62 23.44 -45.61
C HIS A 12 21.27 22.00 -45.28
N LYS A 13 21.78 21.02 -46.02
CA LYS A 13 21.57 19.61 -45.77
C LYS A 13 22.22 19.14 -44.46
N THR A 14 23.45 19.63 -44.16
CA THR A 14 24.15 19.33 -42.92
C THR A 14 23.48 19.96 -41.70
N ILE A 15 22.97 21.17 -41.80
CA ILE A 15 22.24 21.84 -40.72
C ILE A 15 20.90 21.13 -40.44
N ILE A 16 20.17 20.69 -41.48
CA ILE A 16 18.91 19.95 -41.31
C ILE A 16 19.16 18.58 -40.63
N ILE A 17 20.24 17.87 -41.03
CA ILE A 17 20.61 16.60 -40.41
C ILE A 17 21.02 16.79 -38.94
N LEU A 18 21.75 17.87 -38.63
CA LEU A 18 22.17 18.20 -37.26
C LEU A 18 20.95 18.58 -36.37
N LEU A 19 19.96 19.30 -36.94
CA LEU A 19 18.70 19.60 -36.21
C LEU A 19 17.83 18.37 -35.97
N LEU A 20 17.83 17.38 -36.88
CA LEU A 20 17.07 16.14 -36.73
C LEU A 20 17.65 15.22 -35.63
N ILE A 21 18.97 15.29 -35.37
CA ILE A 21 19.61 14.46 -34.33
C ILE A 21 19.34 15.00 -32.91
N LEU A 22 19.02 16.30 -32.78
CA LEU A 22 18.71 16.92 -31.47
C LEU A 22 17.33 16.62 -30.92
N THR A 23 16.43 15.97 -31.68
CA THR A 23 15.05 15.70 -31.25
C THR A 23 14.83 14.33 -30.61
N VAL A 24 15.83 13.45 -30.56
CA VAL A 24 15.68 12.08 -30.06
C VAL A 24 16.24 11.82 -28.64
N THR A 25 16.69 12.83 -27.90
CA THR A 25 17.22 12.64 -26.56
C THR A 25 16.32 13.16 -25.44
N SER A 26 15.03 13.37 -25.70
CA SER A 26 14.06 13.58 -24.63
C SER A 26 13.42 12.25 -24.21
N CYS A 27 14.22 11.23 -23.91
CA CYS A 27 13.82 10.26 -22.92
C CYS A 27 13.78 11.02 -21.58
N LYS A 28 12.61 11.53 -21.21
CA LYS A 28 12.30 11.76 -19.80
C LYS A 28 12.49 10.40 -19.12
N LYS A 29 13.67 10.18 -18.52
CA LYS A 29 13.74 9.33 -17.34
C LYS A 29 12.69 9.93 -16.41
N SER A 30 11.54 9.31 -16.34
CA SER A 30 10.69 9.42 -15.19
C SER A 30 11.61 9.11 -14.01
N ASP A 31 12.03 10.13 -13.28
CA ASP A 31 12.59 9.95 -11.95
C ASP A 31 11.49 9.28 -11.15
N SER A 32 11.50 7.95 -11.18
CA SER A 32 10.69 7.09 -10.33
C SER A 32 11.27 7.12 -8.91
N ASN A 33 11.43 8.33 -8.36
CA ASN A 33 11.46 8.59 -6.93
C ASN A 33 10.05 8.60 -6.34
N GLU A 34 9.10 8.00 -7.04
CA GLU A 34 7.83 7.57 -6.48
C GLU A 34 8.19 6.52 -5.42
N LYS A 35 8.32 6.98 -4.16
CA LYS A 35 8.64 6.11 -3.03
C LYS A 35 7.61 5.00 -3.03
N ASP A 36 8.05 3.80 -3.38
CA ASP A 36 7.26 2.58 -3.45
C ASP A 36 6.83 2.20 -2.02
N LYS A 37 5.78 2.90 -1.54
CA LYS A 37 5.31 2.79 -0.15
C LYS A 37 4.81 1.40 0.18
N ILE A 38 4.33 0.64 -0.80
CA ILE A 38 3.91 -0.74 -0.56
C ILE A 38 5.07 -1.65 -0.19
N LYS A 39 6.31 -1.32 -0.63
CA LYS A 39 7.50 -2.06 -0.21
C LYS A 39 7.75 -1.96 1.30
N THR A 40 7.35 -0.87 1.93
CA THR A 40 7.46 -0.74 3.40
C THR A 40 6.57 -1.73 4.15
N ALA A 41 5.57 -2.31 3.47
CA ALA A 41 4.65 -3.31 4.01
C ALA A 41 5.06 -4.77 3.72
N HIS A 42 6.20 -5.04 3.03
CA HIS A 42 6.62 -6.41 2.67
C HIS A 42 6.75 -7.35 3.87
N TRP A 43 7.09 -6.83 5.04
CA TRP A 43 7.21 -7.63 6.26
C TRP A 43 5.87 -8.16 6.77
N LEU A 44 4.72 -7.65 6.29
CA LEU A 44 3.40 -8.21 6.58
C LEU A 44 3.15 -9.55 5.89
N LEU A 45 3.82 -9.83 4.75
CA LEU A 45 3.54 -11.01 3.95
C LEU A 45 3.76 -12.30 4.74
N GLY A 46 2.79 -13.22 4.63
CA GLY A 46 2.75 -14.51 5.33
C GLY A 46 1.51 -14.68 6.19
N ASN A 47 1.56 -15.63 7.10
CA ASN A 47 0.47 -15.96 8.00
C ASN A 47 0.82 -15.52 9.42
N TRP A 48 -0.17 -14.95 10.11
CA TRP A 48 -0.04 -14.38 11.45
C TRP A 48 -1.18 -14.85 12.33
N GLU A 49 -0.89 -15.18 13.59
CA GLU A 49 -1.87 -15.70 14.53
C GLU A 49 -1.70 -15.08 15.92
N ASN A 50 -2.83 -14.81 16.56
CA ASN A 50 -2.96 -14.50 17.97
C ASN A 50 -3.95 -15.48 18.60
N ASN A 51 -3.47 -16.32 19.50
CA ASN A 51 -4.27 -17.26 20.24
C ASN A 51 -4.48 -16.74 21.67
N SER A 52 -5.72 -16.48 22.06
CA SER A 52 -6.10 -15.96 23.37
C SER A 52 -7.30 -16.71 23.94
N VAL A 53 -7.61 -16.46 25.19
CA VAL A 53 -8.82 -17.01 25.86
C VAL A 53 -10.12 -16.44 25.27
N ASP A 54 -10.03 -15.27 24.65
CA ASP A 54 -11.18 -14.59 24.03
C ASP A 54 -11.47 -15.10 22.62
N GLY A 55 -10.51 -15.76 21.99
CA GLY A 55 -10.61 -16.30 20.63
C GLY A 55 -9.27 -16.23 19.89
N ASN A 56 -9.30 -16.71 18.65
CA ASN A 56 -8.14 -16.80 17.78
C ASN A 56 -8.31 -15.80 16.64
N LEU A 57 -7.40 -14.84 16.55
CA LEU A 57 -7.27 -13.95 15.41
C LEU A 57 -6.20 -14.50 14.45
N SER A 58 -6.53 -14.62 13.18
CA SER A 58 -5.57 -14.97 12.13
C SER A 58 -5.62 -13.98 11.00
N GLU A 59 -4.46 -13.63 10.46
CA GLU A 59 -4.32 -12.84 9.24
C GLU A 59 -3.38 -13.52 8.26
N THR A 60 -3.78 -13.56 6.99
CA THR A 60 -2.94 -14.04 5.89
C THR A 60 -2.74 -12.93 4.89
N TRP A 61 -1.48 -12.61 4.56
CA TRP A 61 -1.12 -11.58 3.59
C TRP A 61 -0.38 -12.17 2.40
N LYS A 62 -0.85 -11.84 1.17
CA LYS A 62 -0.27 -12.29 -0.09
C LYS A 62 -0.03 -11.12 -1.03
N LYS A 63 1.14 -11.11 -1.68
CA LYS A 63 1.42 -10.17 -2.77
C LYS A 63 0.60 -10.55 -3.99
N VAL A 64 -0.16 -9.61 -4.56
CA VAL A 64 -0.89 -9.77 -5.83
C VAL A 64 -0.04 -9.25 -6.99
N ASN A 65 0.49 -8.03 -6.83
CA ASN A 65 1.40 -7.38 -7.79
C ASN A 65 2.26 -6.33 -7.05
N ASP A 66 2.99 -5.50 -7.79
CA ASP A 66 3.91 -4.51 -7.21
C ASP A 66 3.20 -3.33 -6.52
N SER A 67 1.89 -3.18 -6.72
CA SER A 67 1.08 -2.10 -6.11
C SER A 67 -0.04 -2.61 -5.20
N THR A 68 -0.18 -3.95 -5.01
CA THR A 68 -1.31 -4.51 -4.27
C THR A 68 -0.92 -5.75 -3.48
N PHE A 69 -1.25 -5.75 -2.17
CA PHE A 69 -1.25 -6.94 -1.32
C PHE A 69 -2.67 -7.23 -0.87
N ASN A 70 -3.08 -8.49 -0.86
CA ASN A 70 -4.35 -8.94 -0.29
C ASN A 70 -4.13 -9.56 1.08
N GLY A 71 -4.98 -9.18 2.02
CA GLY A 71 -5.10 -9.72 3.35
C GLY A 71 -6.46 -10.37 3.58
N GLN A 72 -6.50 -11.38 4.44
CA GLN A 72 -7.73 -11.94 4.99
C GLN A 72 -7.54 -12.05 6.50
N SER A 73 -8.55 -11.60 7.26
CA SER A 73 -8.55 -11.65 8.70
C SER A 73 -9.77 -12.42 9.20
N TYR A 74 -9.55 -13.31 10.17
CA TYR A 74 -10.59 -14.10 10.82
C TYR A 74 -10.43 -14.00 12.32
N PHE A 75 -11.54 -13.77 13.03
CA PHE A 75 -11.61 -13.96 14.47
C PHE A 75 -12.58 -15.10 14.78
N ILE A 76 -12.06 -16.15 15.40
CA ILE A 76 -12.78 -17.39 15.69
C ILE A 76 -12.81 -17.59 17.20
N LYS A 77 -14.02 -17.79 17.76
CA LYS A 77 -14.22 -18.15 19.16
C LYS A 77 -14.94 -19.47 19.23
N ALA A 78 -14.34 -20.45 19.92
CA ALA A 78 -14.80 -21.84 19.93
C ALA A 78 -14.87 -22.41 18.48
N LYS A 79 -16.07 -22.55 17.91
CA LYS A 79 -16.30 -23.04 16.55
C LYS A 79 -16.91 -21.98 15.62
N ASP A 80 -17.18 -20.78 16.16
CA ASP A 80 -17.89 -19.74 15.44
C ASP A 80 -16.92 -18.70 14.89
N THR A 81 -17.04 -18.36 13.60
CA THR A 81 -16.36 -17.23 12.99
C THR A 81 -17.15 -15.97 13.34
N LEU A 82 -16.65 -15.19 14.29
CA LEU A 82 -17.28 -13.95 14.75
C LEU A 82 -16.97 -12.76 13.86
N HIS A 83 -15.84 -12.82 13.14
CA HIS A 83 -15.42 -11.75 12.25
C HIS A 83 -14.68 -12.33 11.05
N PHE A 84 -14.99 -11.81 9.86
CA PHE A 84 -14.26 -12.08 8.62
C PHE A 84 -14.12 -10.79 7.83
N GLU A 85 -12.89 -10.49 7.45
CA GLU A 85 -12.52 -9.28 6.73
C GLU A 85 -11.62 -9.62 5.55
N ILE A 86 -11.91 -9.01 4.40
CA ILE A 86 -11.02 -8.97 3.24
C ILE A 86 -10.33 -7.61 3.24
N ILE A 87 -9.02 -7.64 3.17
CA ILE A 87 -8.19 -6.45 3.25
C ILE A 87 -7.36 -6.32 1.96
N GLN A 88 -7.17 -5.10 1.48
CA GLN A 88 -6.25 -4.80 0.40
C GLN A 88 -5.37 -3.61 0.78
N LEU A 89 -4.06 -3.80 0.71
CA LEU A 89 -3.15 -2.67 0.63
C LEU A 89 -2.99 -2.30 -0.83
N LYS A 90 -3.34 -1.07 -1.19
CA LYS A 90 -3.29 -0.56 -2.58
C LYS A 90 -2.47 0.71 -2.65
N GLN A 91 -1.42 0.70 -3.44
CA GLN A 91 -0.69 1.92 -3.80
C GLN A 91 -1.31 2.56 -5.03
N LYS A 92 -1.54 3.88 -4.97
CA LYS A 92 -1.94 4.74 -6.10
C LYS A 92 -1.05 5.97 -6.08
N GLY A 93 -0.15 6.06 -7.06
CA GLY A 93 0.87 7.10 -7.03
C GLY A 93 1.69 7.01 -5.74
N GLU A 94 1.89 8.11 -5.07
CA GLU A 94 2.62 8.17 -3.79
C GLU A 94 1.78 7.82 -2.57
N GLU A 95 0.53 7.39 -2.73
CA GLU A 95 -0.36 7.09 -1.62
C GLU A 95 -0.56 5.59 -1.44
N LEU A 96 -0.56 5.12 -0.20
CA LEU A 96 -0.90 3.75 0.17
C LEU A 96 -2.19 3.74 0.98
N PHE A 97 -3.10 2.87 0.61
CA PHE A 97 -4.42 2.73 1.21
C PHE A 97 -4.59 1.33 1.79
N TYR A 98 -5.22 1.27 2.96
CA TYR A 98 -5.78 0.07 3.56
C TYR A 98 -7.28 0.08 3.24
N VAL A 99 -7.73 -0.91 2.47
CA VAL A 99 -9.12 -1.03 2.02
C VAL A 99 -9.70 -2.28 2.65
N SER A 100 -10.68 -2.10 3.54
CA SER A 100 -11.33 -3.16 4.33
C SER A 100 -12.73 -3.43 3.80
N THR A 101 -13.10 -4.69 3.70
CA THR A 101 -14.47 -5.13 3.40
C THR A 101 -14.87 -6.21 4.39
N ILE A 102 -15.90 -5.94 5.19
CA ILE A 102 -16.45 -6.87 6.18
C ILE A 102 -17.85 -7.28 5.73
N LYS A 103 -18.06 -8.57 5.53
CA LYS A 103 -19.36 -9.11 5.11
C LYS A 103 -20.46 -8.77 6.12
N GLY A 104 -21.56 -8.23 5.62
CA GLY A 104 -22.71 -7.83 6.45
C GLY A 104 -22.56 -6.47 7.14
N GLN A 105 -21.45 -5.75 6.93
CA GLN A 105 -21.24 -4.39 7.42
C GLN A 105 -21.16 -3.39 6.26
N ASN A 106 -21.58 -2.15 6.49
CA ASN A 106 -21.53 -1.06 5.50
C ASN A 106 -22.17 -1.42 4.12
N ASN A 107 -23.20 -2.29 4.10
CA ASN A 107 -23.80 -2.84 2.88
C ASN A 107 -22.76 -3.53 1.97
N ASP A 108 -21.82 -4.25 2.54
CA ASP A 108 -20.68 -4.92 1.87
C ASP A 108 -19.78 -3.95 1.07
N LYS A 109 -19.87 -2.64 1.33
CA LYS A 109 -19.02 -1.64 0.67
C LYS A 109 -17.69 -1.51 1.40
N PRO A 110 -16.59 -1.37 0.65
CA PRO A 110 -15.28 -1.21 1.25
C PRO A 110 -15.14 0.13 1.98
N ILE A 111 -14.41 0.09 3.09
CA ILE A 111 -13.98 1.25 3.86
C ILE A 111 -12.50 1.47 3.59
N THR A 112 -12.10 2.72 3.33
CA THR A 112 -10.73 3.05 2.95
C THR A 112 -10.08 3.91 4.02
N PHE A 113 -8.87 3.51 4.45
CA PHE A 113 -7.99 4.27 5.33
C PHE A 113 -6.74 4.65 4.56
N LYS A 114 -6.25 5.87 4.78
CA LYS A 114 -5.04 6.37 4.12
C LYS A 114 -3.83 6.21 5.03
N LEU A 115 -2.70 5.78 4.47
CA LEU A 115 -1.43 5.77 5.19
C LEU A 115 -1.03 7.20 5.54
N THR A 116 -0.86 7.48 6.82
CA THR A 116 -0.46 8.79 7.33
C THR A 116 0.95 8.80 7.90
N ASN A 117 1.41 7.65 8.40
CA ASN A 117 2.76 7.48 8.90
C ASN A 117 3.29 6.10 8.56
N THR A 118 4.55 6.04 8.17
CA THR A 118 5.27 4.79 7.92
C THR A 118 6.72 4.91 8.35
N THR A 119 7.22 3.84 8.93
CA THR A 119 8.64 3.60 9.20
C THR A 119 8.98 2.20 8.70
N GLU A 120 10.23 1.78 8.81
CA GLU A 120 10.63 0.39 8.49
C GLU A 120 9.89 -0.66 9.34
N LYS A 121 9.33 -0.24 10.49
CA LYS A 121 8.68 -1.14 11.46
C LYS A 121 7.21 -0.80 11.72
N GLN A 122 6.66 0.25 11.15
CA GLN A 122 5.29 0.67 11.46
C GLN A 122 4.55 1.21 10.24
N LEU A 123 3.28 0.84 10.14
CA LEU A 123 2.31 1.38 9.20
C LEU A 123 1.13 1.91 10.01
N VAL A 124 0.70 3.15 9.73
CA VAL A 124 -0.45 3.79 10.40
C VAL A 124 -1.41 4.30 9.35
N PHE A 125 -2.61 3.74 9.34
CA PHE A 125 -3.70 4.11 8.44
C PHE A 125 -4.81 4.81 9.20
N ILE A 126 -5.36 5.88 8.64
CA ILE A 126 -6.39 6.70 9.29
C ILE A 126 -7.57 6.94 8.34
N ASN A 127 -8.78 6.85 8.90
CA ASN A 127 -10.03 7.37 8.34
C ASN A 127 -10.82 8.06 9.46
N THR A 128 -10.69 9.37 9.58
CA THR A 128 -11.37 10.16 10.63
C THR A 128 -12.88 10.26 10.45
N LYS A 129 -13.40 9.88 9.27
CA LYS A 129 -14.83 9.91 8.96
C LYS A 129 -15.54 8.59 9.27
N HIS A 130 -14.77 7.52 9.57
CA HIS A 130 -15.31 6.23 9.97
C HIS A 130 -15.81 6.32 11.43
N ASP A 131 -16.85 5.58 11.77
CA ASP A 131 -17.39 5.54 13.13
C ASP A 131 -16.42 4.86 14.12
N TYR A 132 -16.03 3.60 13.89
CA TYR A 132 -15.00 2.88 14.63
C TYR A 132 -14.54 1.64 13.82
N PRO A 133 -13.21 1.38 13.75
CA PRO A 133 -12.10 2.23 14.20
C PRO A 133 -11.82 3.39 13.23
N GLN A 134 -11.23 4.49 13.71
CA GLN A 134 -10.69 5.56 12.85
C GLN A 134 -9.22 5.36 12.51
N LYS A 135 -8.53 4.48 13.21
CA LYS A 135 -7.10 4.19 13.04
C LYS A 135 -6.83 2.71 13.08
N VAL A 136 -6.06 2.23 12.11
CA VAL A 136 -5.49 0.87 12.07
C VAL A 136 -3.97 1.00 12.00
N SER A 137 -3.25 0.29 12.84
CA SER A 137 -1.79 0.29 12.81
C SER A 137 -1.21 -1.11 12.95
N TYR A 138 -0.14 -1.34 12.20
CA TYR A 138 0.69 -2.54 12.25
C TYR A 138 2.08 -2.12 12.73
N THR A 139 2.60 -2.79 13.74
CA THR A 139 3.95 -2.54 14.26
C THR A 139 4.74 -3.84 14.29
N LYS A 140 5.80 -3.92 13.49
CA LYS A 140 6.75 -5.03 13.48
C LYS A 140 7.59 -5.00 14.76
N ILE A 141 7.56 -6.06 15.54
CA ILE A 141 8.37 -6.22 16.76
C ILE A 141 9.65 -6.98 16.41
N THR A 142 9.51 -8.15 15.76
CA THR A 142 10.61 -8.97 15.24
C THR A 142 10.28 -9.43 13.81
N ASN A 143 11.07 -10.32 13.23
CA ASN A 143 10.73 -10.92 11.93
C ASN A 143 9.52 -11.87 12.03
N ASP A 144 9.23 -12.39 13.22
CA ASP A 144 8.21 -13.40 13.48
C ASP A 144 7.13 -12.91 14.48
N SER A 145 7.11 -11.62 14.79
CA SER A 145 6.07 -11.03 15.64
C SER A 145 5.75 -9.60 15.25
N LEU A 146 4.47 -9.27 15.31
CA LEU A 146 3.95 -7.93 15.09
C LEU A 146 2.80 -7.63 16.05
N VAL A 147 2.43 -6.37 16.14
CA VAL A 147 1.24 -5.91 16.88
C VAL A 147 0.32 -5.22 15.90
N ILE A 148 -0.94 -5.63 15.90
CA ILE A 148 -2.05 -4.92 15.27
C ILE A 148 -2.74 -4.11 16.36
N GLN A 149 -3.04 -2.85 16.09
CA GLN A 149 -3.85 -2.03 16.97
C GLN A 149 -4.89 -1.27 16.15
N ILE A 150 -6.14 -1.40 16.57
CA ILE A 150 -7.25 -0.57 16.09
C ILE A 150 -7.64 0.40 17.19
N SER A 151 -8.02 1.62 16.83
CA SER A 151 -8.39 2.63 17.83
C SER A 151 -9.25 3.73 17.23
N GLY A 152 -9.92 4.48 18.12
CA GLY A 152 -10.75 5.60 17.74
C GLY A 152 -11.68 6.03 18.86
N ILE A 153 -12.74 6.74 18.48
CA ILE A 153 -13.84 7.12 19.38
C ILE A 153 -15.00 6.16 19.13
N GLN A 154 -15.44 5.46 20.16
CA GLN A 154 -16.58 4.56 20.14
C GLN A 154 -17.57 5.01 21.20
N GLN A 155 -18.80 5.32 20.77
CA GLN A 155 -19.86 5.85 21.66
C GLN A 155 -19.40 7.09 22.48
N GLY A 156 -18.65 7.99 21.81
CA GLY A 156 -18.16 9.23 22.42
C GLY A 156 -16.94 9.08 23.35
N LYS A 157 -16.37 7.88 23.49
CA LYS A 157 -15.22 7.60 24.36
C LYS A 157 -14.04 7.06 23.56
N PRO A 158 -12.79 7.37 23.91
CA PRO A 158 -11.64 6.71 23.37
C PRO A 158 -11.68 5.19 23.58
N SER A 159 -11.45 4.42 22.53
CA SER A 159 -11.38 2.96 22.54
C SER A 159 -10.17 2.48 21.77
N SER A 160 -9.57 1.36 22.20
CA SER A 160 -8.43 0.76 21.53
C SER A 160 -8.37 -0.73 21.85
N GLU A 161 -8.12 -1.52 20.79
CA GLU A 161 -7.88 -2.95 20.89
C GLU A 161 -6.51 -3.27 20.32
N ARG A 162 -5.82 -4.25 20.91
CA ARG A 162 -4.44 -4.60 20.56
C ARG A 162 -4.28 -6.12 20.49
N PHE A 163 -3.69 -6.58 19.39
CA PHE A 163 -3.45 -7.99 19.13
C PHE A 163 -1.96 -8.25 18.88
N SER A 164 -1.35 -9.08 19.72
CA SER A 164 0.06 -9.50 19.54
C SER A 164 0.08 -10.75 18.67
N MET A 165 0.56 -10.59 17.43
CA MET A 165 0.56 -11.65 16.42
C MET A 165 1.92 -12.33 16.36
N LYS A 166 1.91 -13.64 16.15
CA LYS A 166 3.09 -14.45 15.84
C LYS A 166 2.97 -15.02 14.42
N LYS A 167 4.08 -15.12 13.73
CA LYS A 167 4.11 -15.74 12.40
C LYS A 167 3.85 -17.23 12.55
N SER A 168 2.86 -17.74 11.82
CA SER A 168 2.62 -19.17 11.71
C SER A 168 3.33 -19.76 10.49
N LYS A 169 3.64 -21.05 10.57
CA LYS A 169 4.33 -21.78 9.48
C LYS A 169 3.38 -22.10 8.33
#